data_ba4158f4548416e789c29818a12d28f8
#
_entry.id   ba4158f4548416e789c29818a12d28f8
#
_cell.length_a   1.000
_cell.length_b   1.000
_cell.length_c   1.000
_cell.angle_alpha   90.00
_cell.angle_beta   90.00
_cell.angle_gamma   90.00
#
_symmetry.space_group_name_H-M   'P 1'
#
loop_
_entity.id
_entity.type
_entity.pdbx_description
1 polymer ?
#
loop_
_entity_poly.entity_id
_entity_poly.type
_entity_poly.pdbx_seq_one_letter_code
_entity_poly.pdbx_strand_id
1 'polypeptide(L)' 'MRFEIDVLKTFIAVAETGSVKQASERVARSPAAVSMQMKKLEQLVGAPVFRRANG' A
#
# COMPACT_ATOMS: atom_id res chain seq x y z
N MET A 1 14.97 -0.59 -8.76
CA MET A 1 14.92 -1.67 -7.80
C MET A 1 13.55 -2.27 -7.76
N ARG A 2 13.53 -3.57 -7.66
CA ARG A 2 12.27 -4.28 -7.63
C ARG A 2 11.39 -3.89 -6.47
N PHE A 3 12.04 -3.60 -5.35
CA PHE A 3 11.33 -3.22 -4.16
C PHE A 3 10.46 -1.98 -4.37
N GLU A 4 11.00 -0.99 -5.08
CA GLU A 4 10.25 0.23 -5.34
C GLU A 4 9.06 -0.03 -6.25
N ILE A 5 9.25 -0.88 -7.23
CA ILE A 5 8.17 -1.20 -8.15
C ILE A 5 7.05 -1.94 -7.42
N ASP A 6 7.41 -2.88 -6.55
CA ASP A 6 6.41 -3.59 -5.77
C ASP A 6 5.61 -2.66 -4.88
N VAL A 7 6.30 -1.73 -4.23
CA VAL A 7 5.63 -0.78 -3.36
C VAL A 7 4.68 0.09 -4.16
N LEU A 8 5.10 0.54 -5.33
CA LEU A 8 4.24 1.35 -6.18
C LEU A 8 3.02 0.59 -6.65
N LYS A 9 3.19 -0.66 -7.04
CA LYS A 9 2.06 -1.46 -7.45
C LYS A 9 1.06 -1.64 -6.32
N THR A 10 1.57 -1.86 -5.12
CA THR A 10 0.70 -2.00 -3.97
C THR A 10 -0.02 -0.68 -3.67
N PHE A 11 0.70 0.43 -3.76
CA PHE A 11 0.09 1.73 -3.54
C PHE A 11 -1.05 1.97 -4.51
N ILE A 12 -0.83 1.69 -5.79
CA ILE A 12 -1.85 1.89 -6.80
C ILE A 12 -3.06 1.00 -6.50
N ALA A 13 -2.81 -0.24 -6.10
CA ALA A 13 -3.91 -1.15 -5.80
C ALA A 13 -4.73 -0.64 -4.63
N VAL A 14 -4.08 -0.12 -3.59
CA VAL A 14 -4.82 0.41 -2.45
C VAL A 14 -5.58 1.66 -2.85
N ALA A 15 -4.96 2.52 -3.66
CA ALA A 15 -5.61 3.74 -4.10
C ALA A 15 -6.85 3.44 -4.95
N GLU A 16 -6.75 2.46 -5.82
CA GLU A 16 -7.85 2.13 -6.71
C GLU A 16 -8.97 1.38 -6.01
N THR A 17 -8.61 0.48 -5.10
CA THR A 17 -9.63 -0.30 -4.42
C THR A 17 -10.18 0.40 -3.19
N GLY A 18 -9.40 1.29 -2.61
CA GLY A 18 -9.80 1.94 -1.37
C GLY A 18 -9.76 1.01 -0.18
N SER A 19 -9.10 -0.13 -0.29
CA SER A 19 -9.13 -1.13 0.76
C SER A 19 -7.84 -1.92 0.75
N VAL A 20 -7.21 -2.02 1.93
CA VAL A 20 -6.01 -2.82 2.06
C VAL A 20 -6.30 -4.27 1.76
N LYS A 21 -7.47 -4.76 2.20
CA LYS A 21 -7.81 -6.14 1.96
C LYS A 21 -7.95 -6.43 0.46
N GLN A 22 -8.67 -5.57 -0.25
CA GLN A 22 -8.85 -5.79 -1.67
C GLN A 22 -7.55 -5.62 -2.43
N ALA A 23 -6.74 -4.66 -2.00
CA ALA A 23 -5.45 -4.47 -2.64
C ALA A 23 -4.57 -5.69 -2.44
N SER A 24 -4.61 -6.29 -1.25
CA SER A 24 -3.79 -7.46 -0.98
C SER A 24 -4.16 -8.61 -1.90
N GLU A 25 -5.44 -8.74 -2.21
CA GLU A 25 -5.87 -9.77 -3.13
C GLU A 25 -5.37 -9.49 -4.54
N ARG A 26 -5.42 -8.22 -4.94
CA ARG A 26 -4.98 -7.85 -6.28
C ARG A 26 -3.49 -8.08 -6.49
N VAL A 27 -2.69 -7.78 -5.48
CA VAL A 27 -1.24 -7.93 -5.62
C VAL A 27 -0.74 -9.26 -5.09
N ALA A 28 -1.66 -10.14 -4.68
CA ALA A 28 -1.32 -11.48 -4.21
C ALA A 28 -0.41 -11.44 -2.99
N ARG A 29 -0.71 -10.56 -2.06
CA ARG A 29 0.04 -10.46 -0.81
C ARG A 29 -0.94 -10.44 0.35
N SER A 30 -0.43 -10.68 1.55
CA SER A 30 -1.29 -10.63 2.72
C SER A 30 -1.62 -9.17 3.06
N PRO A 31 -2.75 -8.92 3.72
CA PRO A 31 -3.06 -7.56 4.15
C PRO A 31 -1.98 -6.96 5.05
N ALA A 32 -1.38 -7.79 5.90
CA ALA A 32 -0.31 -7.30 6.76
C ALA A 32 0.88 -6.83 5.95
N ALA A 33 1.22 -7.57 4.89
CA ALA A 33 2.33 -7.18 4.04
C ALA A 33 2.02 -5.88 3.31
N VAL A 34 0.78 -5.72 2.85
CA VAL A 34 0.39 -4.48 2.18
C VAL A 34 0.49 -3.30 3.14
N SER A 35 -0.01 -3.46 4.36
CA SER A 35 0.07 -2.40 5.34
C SER A 35 1.52 -2.03 5.63
N MET A 36 2.37 -3.02 5.72
CA MET A 36 3.77 -2.76 5.99
C MET A 36 4.43 -2.01 4.84
N GLN A 37 4.11 -2.36 3.61
CA GLN A 37 4.65 -1.67 2.46
C GLN A 37 4.17 -0.22 2.43
N MET A 38 2.93 0.02 2.80
CA MET A 38 2.42 1.39 2.83
C MET A 38 3.12 2.21 3.90
N LYS A 39 3.41 1.59 5.04
CA LYS A 39 4.17 2.29 6.07
C LYS A 39 5.55 2.66 5.60
N LYS A 40 6.20 1.74 4.89
CA LYS A 40 7.52 2.04 4.37
C LYS A 40 7.48 3.19 3.37
N LEU A 41 6.46 3.20 2.54
CA LEU A 41 6.31 4.28 1.58
C LEU A 41 6.13 5.61 2.29
N GLU A 42 5.32 5.63 3.33
CA GLU A 42 5.14 6.85 4.10
C GLU A 42 6.44 7.35 4.70
N GLN A 43 7.26 6.43 5.18
CA GLN A 43 8.54 6.81 5.75
C GLN A 43 9.47 7.39 4.70
N LEU A 44 9.44 6.84 3.50
CA LEU A 44 10.29 7.34 2.43
C LEU A 44 9.85 8.72 1.98
N VAL A 45 8.56 8.95 1.92
CA VAL A 45 8.03 10.24 1.50
C VAL A 45 8.07 11.25 2.63
N GLY A 46 8.03 10.78 3.86
CA GLY A 46 8.05 11.66 5.00
C GLY A 46 6.69 12.24 5.34
N ALA A 47 5.64 11.63 4.81
CA ALA A 47 4.27 12.11 5.06
C ALA A 47 3.31 10.96 4.84
N PRO A 48 2.11 11.03 5.43
CA PRO A 48 1.09 10.00 5.19
C PRO A 48 0.71 10.00 3.73
N VAL A 49 0.78 8.82 3.13
CA VAL A 49 0.44 8.66 1.73
C VAL A 49 -1.03 8.37 1.57
N PHE A 50 -1.57 7.66 2.52
CA PHE A 50 -2.98 7.36 2.52
C PHE A 50 -3.61 7.87 3.72
N ARG A 51 -4.85 8.32 3.52
CA ARG A 51 -5.70 8.65 4.62
C ARG A 51 -6.76 7.59 4.67
N ARG A 52 -6.86 6.90 5.76
CA ARG A 52 -7.92 5.95 5.88
C ARG A 52 -9.22 6.65 5.87
N ALA A 53 -10.12 6.20 5.04
CA ALA A 53 -11.34 6.91 4.78
C ALA A 53 -12.15 7.12 6.03
N ASN A 54 -12.13 6.20 6.93
CA ASN A 54 -12.89 6.37 8.14
C ASN A 54 -12.05 6.18 9.30
N GLY A 55 -10.93 6.64 9.21
CA GLY A 55 -10.19 6.60 10.38
C GLY A 55 -8.96 6.56 10.42
#